data_fef363cc7597f9f34ca9460fabc0dd1a
#
_entry.id   fef363cc7597f9f34ca9460fabc0dd1a
#
_cell.length_a   1.000
_cell.length_b   1.000
_cell.length_c   1.000
_cell.angle_alpha   90.00
_cell.angle_beta   90.00
_cell.angle_gamma   90.00
#
_symmetry.space_group_name_H-M   'P 1'
#
loop_
_entity.id
_entity.type
_entity.pdbx_description
1 polymer ?
#
loop_
_entity_poly.entity_id
_entity_poly.type
_entity_poly.pdbx_seq_one_letter_code
_entity_poly.pdbx_strand_id
1 'polypeptide(L)'
;LVGSGLRAWVEQRERRLIQEMRRAGQVDGLIGRIAGPNVKVLPSTIYWSGLARYGVLRRDVAPNRLGAAGGQEADDELAERRLGDWHPTLPPAPATFPSTLEGGFDLTNDEASWLGERMRSAASGTLLEHLLARGVAIDPTSSAPWQDASADSAAEPVGRVLKHAELFSLTMQGAALLYNLLVGERYEDAGYTRVGEPVETFRERLAQWADECQAQ
;
A
#
# COMPACT_ATOMS: atom_id res chain seq x y z
N LEU A 1 9.61 27.99 13.82
CA LEU A 1 10.67 27.12 14.35
C LEU A 1 10.15 25.84 15.06
N VAL A 2 8.87 25.81 15.46
CA VAL A 2 8.26 24.65 16.17
C VAL A 2 8.04 23.45 15.24
N GLY A 3 7.82 23.66 13.95
CA GLY A 3 7.51 22.57 13.01
C GLY A 3 8.67 21.63 12.66
N SER A 4 9.92 22.11 12.69
CA SER A 4 11.08 21.29 12.33
C SER A 4 11.46 20.27 13.42
N GLY A 5 11.26 20.62 14.68
CA GLY A 5 11.53 19.73 15.82
C GLY A 5 10.54 18.57 15.93
N LEU A 6 9.24 18.85 15.70
CA LEU A 6 8.21 17.81 15.74
C LEU A 6 8.41 16.77 14.61
N ARG A 7 8.70 17.23 13.42
CA ARG A 7 8.98 16.34 12.29
C ARG A 7 10.17 15.41 12.58
N ALA A 8 11.30 15.98 13.00
CA ALA A 8 12.47 15.19 13.35
C ALA A 8 12.21 14.18 14.47
N TRP A 9 11.40 14.55 15.46
CA TRP A 9 10.99 13.68 16.56
C TRP A 9 10.11 12.51 16.06
N VAL A 10 9.14 12.77 15.17
CA VAL A 10 8.30 11.71 14.56
C VAL A 10 9.15 10.77 13.71
N GLU A 11 10.01 11.32 12.84
CA GLU A 11 10.91 10.52 12.02
C GLU A 11 11.84 9.63 12.85
N GLN A 12 12.34 10.12 13.96
CA GLN A 12 13.17 9.33 14.88
C GLN A 12 12.38 8.18 15.51
N ARG A 13 11.12 8.41 15.89
CA ARG A 13 10.25 7.36 16.46
C ARG A 13 9.90 6.29 15.43
N GLU A 14 9.60 6.67 14.20
CA GLU A 14 9.36 5.70 13.13
C GLU A 14 10.60 4.84 12.84
N ARG A 15 11.78 5.45 12.80
CA ARG A 15 13.04 4.71 12.64
C ARG A 15 13.31 3.75 13.80
N ARG A 16 12.98 4.15 15.02
CA ARG A 16 13.05 3.28 16.18
C ARG A 16 12.06 2.12 16.08
N LEU A 17 10.83 2.38 15.67
CA LEU A 17 9.82 1.34 15.45
C LEU A 17 10.33 0.30 14.44
N ILE A 18 10.90 0.72 13.30
CA ILE A 18 11.50 -0.20 12.32
C ILE A 18 12.58 -1.09 12.97
N GLN A 19 13.41 -0.52 13.85
CA GLN A 19 14.43 -1.31 14.55
C GLN A 19 13.81 -2.35 15.51
N GLU A 20 12.80 -1.96 16.27
CA GLU A 20 12.13 -2.89 17.21
C GLU A 20 11.39 -4.01 16.47
N MET A 21 10.70 -3.70 15.37
CA MET A 21 10.07 -4.71 14.51
C MET A 21 11.08 -5.71 13.94
N ARG A 22 12.23 -5.25 13.48
CA ARG A 22 13.30 -6.12 13.01
C ARG A 22 13.87 -7.01 14.12
N ARG A 23 14.04 -6.48 15.34
CA ARG A 23 14.49 -7.25 16.51
C ARG A 23 13.48 -8.31 16.92
N ALA A 24 12.21 -8.01 16.79
CA ALA A 24 11.12 -8.96 17.04
C ALA A 24 10.96 -10.02 15.92
N GLY A 25 11.78 -9.97 14.87
CA GLY A 25 11.67 -10.90 13.74
C GLY A 25 10.52 -10.60 12.77
N GLN A 26 9.79 -9.51 12.97
CA GLN A 26 8.68 -9.08 12.14
C GLN A 26 9.20 -8.32 10.91
N VAL A 27 9.61 -9.08 9.90
CA VAL A 27 10.29 -8.53 8.71
C VAL A 27 9.45 -8.57 7.44
N ASP A 28 8.44 -9.41 7.38
CA ASP A 28 7.57 -9.53 6.21
C ASP A 28 6.65 -8.31 6.12
N GLY A 29 6.62 -7.66 4.94
CA GLY A 29 5.89 -6.42 4.74
C GLY A 29 6.50 -5.19 5.41
N LEU A 30 7.59 -5.32 6.18
CA LEU A 30 8.19 -4.20 6.89
C LEU A 30 8.91 -3.24 5.94
N ILE A 31 8.44 -2.00 5.89
CA ILE A 31 9.16 -0.91 5.23
C ILE A 31 10.47 -0.67 5.98
N GLY A 32 11.58 -0.74 5.25
CA GLY A 32 12.90 -0.68 5.87
C GLY A 32 13.48 -2.04 6.28
N ARG A 33 12.90 -3.16 5.83
CA ARG A 33 13.40 -4.51 6.10
C ARG A 33 14.91 -4.65 5.84
N ILE A 34 15.38 -4.12 4.71
CA ILE A 34 16.79 -4.18 4.31
C ILE A 34 17.56 -2.98 4.86
N ALA A 35 17.09 -1.77 4.58
CA ALA A 35 17.78 -0.52 4.92
C ALA A 35 17.75 -0.18 6.42
N GLY A 36 16.88 -0.83 7.20
CA GLY A 36 16.70 -0.54 8.62
C GLY A 36 16.31 0.93 8.86
N PRO A 37 16.92 1.58 9.87
CA PRO A 37 16.63 2.98 10.20
C PRO A 37 17.10 3.96 9.11
N ASN A 38 17.90 3.52 8.15
CA ASN A 38 18.40 4.36 7.05
C ASN A 38 17.44 4.39 5.85
N VAL A 39 16.23 3.85 5.99
CA VAL A 39 15.20 3.91 4.94
C VAL A 39 14.96 5.37 4.50
N LYS A 40 14.88 5.59 3.18
CA LYS A 40 14.69 6.94 2.61
C LYS A 40 13.24 7.40 2.72
N VAL A 41 12.29 6.48 2.51
CA VAL A 41 10.85 6.77 2.58
C VAL A 41 10.29 6.10 3.82
N LEU A 42 9.77 6.89 4.74
CA LEU A 42 9.23 6.43 6.01
C LEU A 42 7.81 5.84 5.85
N PRO A 43 7.39 4.92 6.73
CA PRO A 43 6.04 4.34 6.73
C PRO A 43 4.94 5.38 6.68
N SER A 44 5.03 6.45 7.48
CA SER A 44 4.03 7.52 7.49
C SER A 44 3.84 8.16 6.11
N THR A 45 4.91 8.34 5.34
CA THR A 45 4.82 8.91 3.99
C THR A 45 3.99 8.03 3.04
N ILE A 46 4.07 6.71 3.21
CA ILE A 46 3.37 5.74 2.35
C ILE A 46 1.92 5.58 2.80
N TYR A 47 1.70 5.42 4.10
CA TYR A 47 0.37 5.09 4.63
C TYR A 47 -0.52 6.30 4.89
N TRP A 48 0.01 7.53 4.86
CA TRP A 48 -0.71 8.74 5.23
C TRP A 48 -2.01 8.95 4.47
N SER A 49 -1.95 8.80 3.15
CA SER A 49 -3.13 8.91 2.30
C SER A 49 -4.16 7.81 2.59
N GLY A 50 -3.71 6.60 2.93
CA GLY A 50 -4.58 5.52 3.36
C GLY A 50 -5.28 5.82 4.69
N LEU A 51 -4.55 6.36 5.66
CA LEU A 51 -5.13 6.76 6.96
C LEU A 51 -6.23 7.82 6.79
N ALA A 52 -6.01 8.80 5.92
CA ALA A 52 -7.02 9.81 5.58
C ALA A 52 -8.19 9.18 4.82
N ARG A 53 -7.91 8.33 3.82
CA ARG A 53 -8.94 7.67 3.01
C ARG A 53 -9.87 6.79 3.81
N TYR A 54 -9.33 6.06 4.78
CA TYR A 54 -10.13 5.17 5.63
C TYR A 54 -10.70 5.84 6.88
N GLY A 55 -10.59 7.16 6.99
CA GLY A 55 -11.15 7.93 8.09
C GLY A 55 -10.50 7.63 9.45
N VAL A 56 -9.30 7.07 9.45
CA VAL A 56 -8.45 6.97 10.64
C VAL A 56 -7.98 8.38 11.04
N LEU A 57 -7.62 9.20 10.04
CA LEU A 57 -7.51 10.65 10.17
C LEU A 57 -8.85 11.28 9.82
N ARG A 58 -9.36 12.17 10.67
CA ARG A 58 -10.64 12.86 10.47
C ARG A 58 -10.57 13.96 9.42
N ARG A 59 -9.40 14.49 9.14
CA ARG A 59 -9.15 15.55 8.16
C ARG A 59 -7.95 15.16 7.30
N ASP A 60 -7.92 15.66 6.09
CA ASP A 60 -6.74 15.63 5.25
C ASP A 60 -5.71 16.64 5.77
N VAL A 61 -5.02 16.23 6.84
CA VAL A 61 -3.99 17.04 7.50
C VAL A 61 -2.63 16.53 7.03
N ALA A 62 -1.79 17.43 6.54
CA ALA A 62 -0.43 17.06 6.20
C ALA A 62 0.34 16.60 7.47
N PRO A 63 1.24 15.58 7.36
CA PRO A 63 1.96 15.02 8.51
C PRO A 63 2.68 16.05 9.38
N ASN A 64 3.18 17.12 8.76
CA ASN A 64 3.88 18.23 9.45
C ASN A 64 2.94 19.22 10.16
N ARG A 65 1.62 19.07 10.01
CA ARG A 65 0.61 19.91 10.65
C ARG A 65 -0.14 19.22 11.79
N LEU A 66 0.11 17.92 12.01
CA LEU A 66 -0.44 17.21 13.17
C LEU A 66 -0.01 17.89 14.46
N GLY A 67 -0.98 18.29 15.26
CA GLY A 67 -0.73 18.99 16.52
C GLY A 67 -0.28 20.45 16.40
N ALA A 68 -0.19 21.01 15.20
CA ALA A 68 0.18 22.42 15.00
C ALA A 68 -0.92 23.41 15.39
N ALA A 69 -2.15 22.94 15.59
CA ALA A 69 -3.28 23.76 16.03
C ALA A 69 -3.30 24.03 17.54
N GLY A 70 -2.32 23.56 18.30
CA GLY A 70 -2.20 23.71 19.75
C GLY A 70 -0.94 24.45 20.17
N GLY A 71 -0.83 25.73 19.84
CA GLY A 71 0.09 26.63 20.51
C GLY A 71 -0.51 27.05 21.85
N GLN A 72 0.22 26.75 22.92
CA GLN A 72 0.10 27.31 24.28
C GLN A 72 -1.28 27.26 24.96
N GLU A 73 -1.28 26.56 26.06
CA GLU A 73 -2.17 26.53 27.22
C GLU A 73 -3.07 25.30 27.38
N ALA A 74 -2.91 24.70 28.58
CA ALA A 74 -3.72 23.75 29.32
C ALA A 74 -3.71 22.28 28.91
N ASP A 75 -3.30 21.43 29.88
CA ASP A 75 -3.01 20.01 29.72
C ASP A 75 -4.19 19.12 29.27
N ASP A 76 -5.42 19.43 29.61
CA ASP A 76 -6.59 18.59 29.31
C ASP A 76 -7.23 18.92 27.95
N GLU A 77 -7.35 20.19 27.59
CA GLU A 77 -7.84 20.58 26.25
C GLU A 77 -6.88 20.20 25.13
N LEU A 78 -5.58 20.05 25.41
CA LEU A 78 -4.57 19.60 24.47
C LEU A 78 -4.72 18.11 24.12
N ALA A 79 -5.18 17.30 25.06
CA ALA A 79 -5.47 15.88 24.82
C ALA A 79 -6.69 15.74 23.87
N GLU A 80 -7.76 16.48 24.10
CA GLU A 80 -8.94 16.48 23.22
C GLU A 80 -8.65 17.07 21.83
N ARG A 81 -7.81 18.11 21.75
CA ARG A 81 -7.39 18.69 20.46
C ARG A 81 -6.43 17.80 19.70
N ARG A 82 -5.60 16.99 20.36
CA ARG A 82 -4.74 15.97 19.74
C ARG A 82 -5.55 14.80 19.20
N LEU A 83 -6.63 14.42 19.86
CA LEU A 83 -7.62 13.47 19.36
C LEU A 83 -8.44 14.08 18.20
N GLY A 84 -8.47 15.41 18.04
CA GLY A 84 -9.26 16.09 17.04
C GLY A 84 -8.91 15.75 15.59
N ASP A 85 -7.68 15.36 15.31
CA ASP A 85 -7.23 14.97 13.97
C ASP A 85 -7.39 13.46 13.71
N TRP A 86 -7.48 12.66 14.74
CA TRP A 86 -7.67 11.21 14.68
C TRP A 86 -9.13 10.82 14.90
N HIS A 87 -9.50 9.64 14.45
CA HIS A 87 -10.83 9.12 14.72
C HIS A 87 -11.03 8.91 16.23
N PRO A 88 -12.13 9.37 16.85
CA PRO A 88 -12.29 9.38 18.31
C PRO A 88 -12.30 7.99 18.94
N THR A 89 -12.64 6.96 18.16
CA THR A 89 -12.64 5.56 18.64
C THR A 89 -11.39 4.79 18.18
N LEU A 90 -10.31 5.49 17.76
CA LEU A 90 -9.05 4.83 17.42
C LEU A 90 -8.54 4.04 18.64
N PRO A 91 -8.27 2.75 18.52
CA PRO A 91 -7.72 1.96 19.62
C PRO A 91 -6.44 2.59 20.17
N PRO A 92 -6.26 2.62 21.48
CA PRO A 92 -5.06 3.20 22.07
C PRO A 92 -3.83 2.34 21.75
N ALA A 93 -2.70 2.99 21.53
CA ALA A 93 -1.44 2.27 21.38
C ALA A 93 -1.09 1.52 22.69
N PRO A 94 -0.44 0.35 22.60
CA PRO A 94 0.06 -0.35 23.79
C PRO A 94 0.95 0.56 24.66
N ALA A 95 0.88 0.41 25.98
CA ALA A 95 1.64 1.25 26.92
C ALA A 95 3.16 1.19 26.68
N THR A 96 3.65 0.10 26.13
CA THR A 96 5.07 -0.12 25.80
C THR A 96 5.49 0.45 24.45
N PHE A 97 4.52 0.96 23.65
CA PHE A 97 4.79 1.53 22.33
C PHE A 97 5.67 2.81 22.41
N PRO A 98 6.65 3.01 21.56
CA PRO A 98 7.16 2.15 20.49
C PRO A 98 8.35 1.28 20.92
N SER A 99 8.60 1.13 22.21
CA SER A 99 9.82 0.50 22.73
C SER A 99 9.77 -1.02 22.67
N THR A 100 8.57 -1.59 22.77
CA THR A 100 8.34 -3.03 22.66
C THR A 100 7.00 -3.24 21.96
N LEU A 101 6.99 -4.09 20.94
CA LEU A 101 5.79 -4.49 20.21
C LEU A 101 5.65 -6.01 20.37
N GLU A 102 4.83 -6.40 21.34
CA GLU A 102 4.39 -7.78 21.44
C GLU A 102 3.39 -8.06 20.31
N GLY A 103 3.57 -9.17 19.58
CA GLY A 103 2.73 -9.52 18.43
C GLY A 103 3.10 -8.86 17.11
N GLY A 104 3.97 -7.86 17.09
CA GLY A 104 4.46 -7.25 15.84
C GLY A 104 3.36 -6.60 15.01
N PHE A 105 3.05 -7.18 13.82
CA PHE A 105 1.97 -6.74 12.93
C PHE A 105 0.63 -7.44 13.20
N ASP A 106 0.58 -8.38 14.13
CA ASP A 106 -0.66 -9.08 14.45
C ASP A 106 -1.63 -8.12 15.15
N LEU A 107 -2.81 -8.00 14.58
CA LEU A 107 -3.88 -7.20 15.15
C LEU A 107 -4.65 -8.02 16.18
N THR A 108 -5.05 -7.39 17.27
CA THR A 108 -6.08 -7.95 18.13
C THR A 108 -7.43 -8.02 17.40
N ASN A 109 -8.35 -8.83 17.88
CA ASN A 109 -9.69 -8.91 17.29
C ASN A 109 -10.41 -7.55 17.27
N ASP A 110 -10.23 -6.74 18.30
CA ASP A 110 -10.85 -5.41 18.40
C ASP A 110 -10.23 -4.43 17.39
N GLU A 111 -8.91 -4.43 17.23
CA GLU A 111 -8.20 -3.61 16.25
C GLU A 111 -8.58 -4.04 14.82
N ALA A 112 -8.61 -5.34 14.53
CA ALA A 112 -8.98 -5.87 13.23
C ALA A 112 -10.44 -5.52 12.89
N SER A 113 -11.36 -5.66 13.86
CA SER A 113 -12.77 -5.31 13.70
C SER A 113 -12.96 -3.82 13.45
N TRP A 114 -12.29 -2.99 14.26
CA TRP A 114 -12.32 -1.54 14.12
C TRP A 114 -11.79 -1.08 12.74
N LEU A 115 -10.62 -1.59 12.33
CA LEU A 115 -10.02 -1.25 11.04
C LEU A 115 -10.88 -1.72 9.87
N GLY A 116 -11.41 -2.94 9.96
CA GLY A 116 -12.32 -3.50 8.95
C GLY A 116 -13.59 -2.67 8.80
N GLU A 117 -14.16 -2.15 9.89
CA GLU A 117 -15.31 -1.26 9.86
C GLU A 117 -14.97 0.08 9.17
N ARG A 118 -13.82 0.68 9.49
CA ARG A 118 -13.35 1.91 8.83
C ARG A 118 -13.17 1.72 7.33
N MET A 119 -12.49 0.64 6.94
CA MET A 119 -12.25 0.30 5.54
C MET A 119 -13.57 0.07 4.79
N ARG A 120 -14.50 -0.70 5.33
CA ARG A 120 -15.81 -0.94 4.70
C ARG A 120 -16.59 0.36 4.52
N SER A 121 -16.62 1.21 5.54
CA SER A 121 -17.33 2.49 5.49
C SER A 121 -16.75 3.44 4.42
N ALA A 122 -15.44 3.49 4.29
CA ALA A 122 -14.74 4.41 3.37
C ALA A 122 -14.58 3.86 1.95
N ALA A 123 -14.65 2.55 1.78
CA ALA A 123 -14.42 1.86 0.52
C ALA A 123 -15.72 1.33 -0.14
N SER A 124 -16.86 1.92 0.20
CA SER A 124 -18.16 1.49 -0.33
C SER A 124 -18.17 1.48 -1.87
N GLY A 125 -18.72 0.42 -2.45
CA GLY A 125 -18.76 0.19 -3.89
C GLY A 125 -17.43 -0.25 -4.51
N THR A 126 -16.46 -0.68 -3.70
CA THR A 126 -15.15 -1.15 -4.19
C THR A 126 -14.95 -2.65 -3.97
N LEU A 127 -13.96 -3.22 -4.66
CA LEU A 127 -13.53 -4.60 -4.43
C LEU A 127 -13.12 -4.83 -2.96
N LEU A 128 -12.48 -3.86 -2.32
CA LEU A 128 -12.07 -3.96 -0.93
C LEU A 128 -13.28 -4.15 0.01
N GLU A 129 -14.35 -3.39 -0.17
CA GLU A 129 -15.58 -3.58 0.59
C GLU A 129 -16.14 -4.99 0.36
N HIS A 130 -16.19 -5.45 -0.89
CA HIS A 130 -16.68 -6.77 -1.25
C HIS A 130 -15.91 -7.89 -0.52
N LEU A 131 -14.58 -7.83 -0.55
CA LEU A 131 -13.71 -8.81 0.11
C LEU A 131 -13.87 -8.80 1.64
N LEU A 132 -13.89 -7.60 2.25
CA LEU A 132 -14.08 -7.44 3.69
C LEU A 132 -15.47 -7.90 4.16
N ALA A 133 -16.52 -7.65 3.36
CA ALA A 133 -17.87 -8.08 3.69
C ALA A 133 -18.04 -9.60 3.67
N ARG A 134 -17.28 -10.29 2.83
CA ARG A 134 -17.33 -11.75 2.72
C ARG A 134 -16.37 -12.46 3.68
N GLY A 135 -15.42 -11.76 4.25
CA GLY A 135 -14.37 -12.36 5.08
C GLY A 135 -13.49 -13.37 4.32
N VAL A 136 -13.39 -13.20 3.00
CA VAL A 136 -12.63 -14.12 2.14
C VAL A 136 -11.23 -13.53 1.95
N ALA A 137 -10.21 -14.33 2.23
CA ALA A 137 -8.84 -13.98 1.89
C ALA A 137 -8.61 -14.11 0.37
N ILE A 138 -7.86 -13.19 -0.19
CA ILE A 138 -7.37 -13.30 -1.57
C ILE A 138 -6.35 -14.45 -1.60
N ASP A 139 -6.39 -15.27 -2.65
CA ASP A 139 -5.39 -16.28 -2.87
C ASP A 139 -4.02 -15.61 -3.11
N PRO A 140 -3.02 -15.86 -2.24
CA PRO A 140 -1.71 -15.25 -2.37
C PRO A 140 -0.96 -15.68 -3.65
N THR A 141 -1.44 -16.71 -4.36
CA THR A 141 -0.89 -17.14 -5.65
C THR A 141 -1.51 -16.41 -6.84
N SER A 142 -2.62 -15.72 -6.65
CA SER A 142 -3.25 -14.91 -7.69
C SER A 142 -2.34 -13.75 -8.06
N SER A 143 -1.94 -13.65 -9.33
CA SER A 143 -1.06 -12.58 -9.80
C SER A 143 -1.79 -11.26 -10.04
N ALA A 144 -3.13 -11.27 -10.08
CA ALA A 144 -3.95 -10.08 -10.26
C ALA A 144 -5.34 -10.26 -9.62
N PRO A 145 -5.98 -9.16 -9.17
CA PRO A 145 -7.29 -9.23 -8.51
C PRO A 145 -8.41 -9.84 -9.34
N TRP A 146 -8.36 -9.71 -10.66
CA TRP A 146 -9.35 -10.29 -11.58
C TRP A 146 -9.16 -11.78 -11.86
N GLN A 147 -8.06 -12.39 -11.37
CA GLN A 147 -7.79 -13.83 -11.47
C GLN A 147 -8.19 -14.57 -10.19
N ASP A 148 -8.61 -13.84 -9.17
CA ASP A 148 -9.00 -14.43 -7.90
C ASP A 148 -10.50 -14.77 -7.91
N ALA A 149 -10.81 -16.00 -7.60
CA ALA A 149 -12.20 -16.48 -7.56
C ALA A 149 -13.09 -15.71 -6.57
N SER A 150 -12.49 -15.06 -5.56
CA SER A 150 -13.24 -14.19 -4.65
C SER A 150 -13.81 -12.94 -5.33
N ALA A 151 -13.23 -12.54 -6.47
CA ALA A 151 -13.69 -11.39 -7.25
C ALA A 151 -14.87 -11.71 -8.18
N ASP A 152 -15.07 -12.97 -8.57
CA ASP A 152 -16.10 -13.40 -9.53
C ASP A 152 -17.53 -13.05 -9.08
N SER A 153 -17.76 -13.01 -7.77
CA SER A 153 -19.05 -12.69 -7.17
C SER A 153 -19.22 -11.21 -6.80
N ALA A 154 -18.29 -10.36 -7.21
CA ALA A 154 -18.39 -8.92 -6.97
C ALA A 154 -19.60 -8.32 -7.70
N ALA A 155 -20.23 -7.29 -7.07
CA ALA A 155 -21.32 -6.58 -7.70
C ALA A 155 -20.91 -5.99 -9.07
N GLU A 156 -21.87 -5.88 -9.97
CA GLU A 156 -21.63 -5.49 -11.37
C GLU A 156 -20.73 -4.23 -11.52
N PRO A 157 -20.89 -3.14 -10.76
CA PRO A 157 -19.98 -2.01 -10.87
C PRO A 157 -18.50 -2.36 -10.59
N VAL A 158 -18.25 -3.25 -9.63
CA VAL A 158 -16.89 -3.70 -9.29
C VAL A 158 -16.36 -4.66 -10.34
N GLY A 159 -17.19 -5.61 -10.81
CA GLY A 159 -16.84 -6.54 -11.88
C GLY A 159 -16.44 -5.81 -13.16
N ARG A 160 -17.14 -4.73 -13.53
CA ARG A 160 -16.79 -3.88 -14.68
C ARG A 160 -15.44 -3.21 -14.52
N VAL A 161 -15.15 -2.68 -13.33
CA VAL A 161 -13.83 -2.07 -13.03
C VAL A 161 -12.72 -3.12 -13.13
N LEU A 162 -12.94 -4.32 -12.62
CA LEU A 162 -11.97 -5.42 -12.73
C LEU A 162 -11.73 -5.82 -14.18
N LYS A 163 -12.79 -5.93 -15.00
CA LYS A 163 -12.67 -6.22 -16.42
C LYS A 163 -11.90 -5.13 -17.16
N HIS A 164 -12.15 -3.85 -16.86
CA HIS A 164 -11.39 -2.75 -17.44
C HIS A 164 -9.91 -2.78 -16.99
N ALA A 165 -9.63 -3.12 -15.74
CA ALA A 165 -8.27 -3.24 -15.24
C ALA A 165 -7.51 -4.39 -15.92
N GLU A 166 -8.17 -5.53 -16.13
CA GLU A 166 -7.65 -6.66 -16.90
C GLU A 166 -7.28 -6.26 -18.33
N LEU A 167 -8.23 -5.65 -19.05
CA LEU A 167 -8.02 -5.20 -20.43
C LEU A 167 -6.91 -4.14 -20.53
N PHE A 168 -6.88 -3.22 -19.58
CA PHE A 168 -5.79 -2.23 -19.49
C PHE A 168 -4.44 -2.90 -19.27
N SER A 169 -4.36 -3.84 -18.33
CA SER A 169 -3.13 -4.59 -18.03
C SER A 169 -2.63 -5.35 -19.27
N LEU A 170 -3.54 -6.04 -19.96
CA LEU A 170 -3.24 -6.76 -21.18
C LEU A 170 -2.71 -5.82 -22.28
N THR A 171 -3.36 -4.66 -22.47
CA THR A 171 -2.92 -3.64 -23.42
C THR A 171 -1.53 -3.10 -23.11
N MET A 172 -1.26 -2.81 -21.84
CA MET A 172 0.05 -2.31 -21.40
C MET A 172 1.16 -3.37 -21.53
N GLN A 173 0.82 -4.64 -21.32
CA GLN A 173 1.74 -5.75 -21.56
C GLN A 173 2.14 -5.83 -23.04
N GLY A 174 1.18 -5.76 -23.97
CA GLY A 174 1.46 -5.74 -25.40
C GLY A 174 2.31 -4.54 -25.81
N ALA A 175 1.99 -3.35 -25.31
CA ALA A 175 2.77 -2.14 -25.56
C ALA A 175 4.23 -2.28 -25.07
N ALA A 176 4.44 -2.86 -23.89
CA ALA A 176 5.77 -3.11 -23.35
C ALA A 176 6.55 -4.15 -24.17
N LEU A 177 5.88 -5.22 -24.61
CA LEU A 177 6.50 -6.23 -25.47
C LEU A 177 6.90 -5.65 -26.82
N LEU A 178 6.03 -4.88 -27.46
CA LEU A 178 6.33 -4.18 -28.73
C LEU A 178 7.50 -3.20 -28.56
N TYR A 179 7.48 -2.40 -27.49
CA TYR A 179 8.59 -1.49 -27.21
C TYR A 179 9.94 -2.23 -27.08
N ASN A 180 9.95 -3.33 -26.32
CA ASN A 180 11.17 -4.11 -26.15
C ASN A 180 11.63 -4.82 -27.43
N LEU A 181 10.69 -5.26 -28.28
CA LEU A 181 11.00 -5.78 -29.62
C LEU A 181 11.72 -4.73 -30.47
N LEU A 182 11.17 -3.51 -30.57
CA LEU A 182 11.77 -2.42 -31.33
C LEU A 182 13.14 -1.98 -30.77
N VAL A 183 13.31 -2.03 -29.46
CA VAL A 183 14.62 -1.78 -28.83
C VAL A 183 15.59 -2.92 -29.15
N GLY A 184 15.12 -4.17 -29.14
CA GLY A 184 15.89 -5.35 -29.51
C GLY A 184 16.41 -5.27 -30.96
N GLU A 185 15.55 -4.90 -31.92
CA GLU A 185 15.93 -4.71 -33.31
C GLU A 185 17.06 -3.66 -33.45
N ARG A 186 16.92 -2.51 -32.80
CA ARG A 186 17.97 -1.48 -32.79
C ARG A 186 19.27 -1.94 -32.12
N TYR A 187 19.16 -2.77 -31.09
CA TYR A 187 20.32 -3.33 -30.38
C TYR A 187 21.11 -4.28 -31.28
N GLU A 188 20.41 -5.17 -31.99
CA GLU A 188 21.02 -6.11 -32.93
C GLU A 188 21.60 -5.40 -34.16
N ASP A 189 20.86 -4.44 -34.75
CA ASP A 189 21.32 -3.59 -35.88
C ASP A 189 22.59 -2.81 -35.51
N ALA A 190 22.75 -2.41 -34.29
CA ALA A 190 23.95 -1.74 -33.79
C ALA A 190 25.14 -2.71 -33.51
N GLY A 191 24.96 -4.01 -33.71
CA GLY A 191 25.97 -5.03 -33.52
C GLY A 191 26.26 -5.37 -32.05
N TYR A 192 25.38 -5.02 -31.13
CA TYR A 192 25.52 -5.40 -29.72
C TYR A 192 25.17 -6.87 -29.50
N THR A 193 25.94 -7.55 -28.64
CA THR A 193 25.81 -9.00 -28.42
C THR A 193 25.77 -9.42 -26.95
N ARG A 194 25.69 -8.46 -26.00
CA ARG A 194 25.65 -8.77 -24.56
C ARG A 194 24.38 -9.47 -24.09
N VAL A 195 23.28 -9.19 -24.77
CA VAL A 195 21.99 -9.85 -24.55
C VAL A 195 21.78 -10.79 -25.74
N GLY A 196 21.57 -12.06 -25.48
CA GLY A 196 21.35 -13.04 -26.53
C GLY A 196 19.94 -12.89 -27.14
N GLU A 197 19.85 -12.85 -28.46
CA GLU A 197 18.63 -12.94 -29.28
C GLU A 197 17.38 -12.21 -28.74
N PRO A 198 17.48 -10.89 -28.42
CA PRO A 198 16.35 -10.18 -27.83
C PRO A 198 15.17 -10.02 -28.79
N VAL A 199 15.44 -9.90 -30.08
CA VAL A 199 14.39 -9.78 -31.11
C VAL A 199 13.53 -11.05 -31.17
N GLU A 200 14.14 -12.24 -31.21
CA GLU A 200 13.40 -13.49 -31.25
C GLU A 200 12.59 -13.70 -29.97
N THR A 201 13.22 -13.46 -28.82
CA THR A 201 12.56 -13.57 -27.51
C THR A 201 11.30 -12.69 -27.40
N PHE A 202 11.38 -11.43 -27.83
CA PHE A 202 10.22 -10.52 -27.73
C PHE A 202 9.20 -10.75 -28.83
N ARG A 203 9.60 -11.26 -29.99
CA ARG A 203 8.69 -11.67 -31.07
C ARG A 203 7.82 -12.85 -30.64
N GLU A 204 8.41 -13.87 -30.06
CA GLU A 204 7.67 -15.01 -29.51
C GLU A 204 6.69 -14.59 -28.41
N ARG A 205 7.14 -13.77 -27.46
CA ARG A 205 6.27 -13.26 -26.39
C ARG A 205 5.13 -12.38 -26.93
N LEU A 206 5.36 -11.59 -27.96
CA LEU A 206 4.33 -10.75 -28.59
C LEU A 206 3.30 -11.61 -29.34
N ALA A 207 3.73 -12.69 -30.00
CA ALA A 207 2.83 -13.65 -30.62
C ALA A 207 1.95 -14.34 -29.57
N GLN A 208 2.54 -14.78 -28.46
CA GLN A 208 1.84 -15.40 -27.34
C GLN A 208 0.79 -14.47 -26.73
N TRP A 209 1.15 -13.20 -26.53
CA TRP A 209 0.23 -12.16 -26.08
C TRP A 209 -0.92 -11.93 -27.07
N ALA A 210 -0.66 -11.96 -28.37
CA ALA A 210 -1.71 -11.80 -29.39
C ALA A 210 -2.71 -12.96 -29.35
N ASP A 211 -2.25 -14.18 -29.12
CA ASP A 211 -3.11 -15.37 -28.95
C ASP A 211 -3.97 -15.24 -27.67
N GLU A 212 -3.41 -14.75 -26.55
CA GLU A 212 -4.13 -14.46 -25.33
C GLU A 212 -5.25 -13.41 -25.54
N CYS A 213 -4.98 -12.36 -26.35
CA CYS A 213 -5.97 -11.35 -26.69
C CYS A 213 -7.16 -11.91 -27.50
N GLN A 214 -6.95 -12.94 -28.32
CA GLN A 214 -8.02 -13.55 -29.12
C GLN A 214 -8.88 -14.53 -28.31
N ALA A 215 -8.35 -15.03 -27.20
CA ALA A 215 -9.05 -15.97 -26.33
C ALA A 215 -9.99 -15.30 -25.29
N GLN A 216 -9.97 -13.97 -25.17
CA GLN A 216 -10.79 -13.17 -24.24
C GLN A 216 -12.06 -12.59 -24.92
#